data_d7e8fdcea5627dbc1e8e2d0a0593052e
#
_entry.id   d7e8fdcea5627dbc1e8e2d0a0593052e
#
_cell.length_a   1.000
_cell.length_b   1.000
_cell.length_c   1.000
_cell.angle_alpha   90.00
_cell.angle_beta   90.00
_cell.angle_gamma   90.00
#
_symmetry.space_group_name_H-M   'P 1'
#
loop_
_entity.id
_entity.type
_entity.pdbx_description
1 polymer ?
#
loop_
_entity_poly.entity_id
_entity_poly.type
_entity_poly.pdbx_seq_one_letter_code
_entity_poly.pdbx_strand_id
1 'polypeptide(L)'
;LMAESNQFSPDLVKGHYAKSKAIATGWLLERPLEGTEIIIVHPSGVIGPYDYQLSNMSQLFLDMLMGRLRAYIDGGYNFVDVRDVAIGIVSAANRGIDRRCYLLSGDQISVKELLDTISIHEGIKPVKTRLAYGFMRSMSYFAEAYYRLARQKPLFTHYSIVVLRSNANFSNERAKKELGFETRNILQSIRDSIDFARAEFLVKRGKKYIRKI
;
A
#
# COMPACT_ATOMS: atom_id res chain seq x y z
N LEU A 1 17.11 4.87 5.50
CA LEU A 1 16.38 5.75 4.58
C LEU A 1 16.57 5.24 3.16
N MET A 2 15.48 4.99 2.44
CA MET A 2 15.51 4.60 1.02
C MET A 2 15.19 5.84 0.19
N ALA A 3 16.06 6.16 -0.76
CA ALA A 3 15.90 7.26 -1.69
C ALA A 3 15.79 6.74 -3.12
N GLU A 4 15.46 7.63 -4.04
CA GLU A 4 15.36 7.27 -5.45
C GLU A 4 16.69 6.76 -5.99
N SER A 5 16.63 5.64 -6.72
CA SER A 5 17.74 5.03 -7.43
C SER A 5 17.51 5.15 -8.94
N ASN A 6 18.59 5.21 -9.68
CA ASN A 6 18.57 5.06 -11.14
C ASN A 6 19.01 3.66 -11.60
N GLN A 7 19.30 2.77 -10.64
CA GLN A 7 19.68 1.38 -10.92
C GLN A 7 18.58 0.44 -10.45
N PHE A 8 17.99 -0.27 -11.38
CA PHE A 8 16.93 -1.24 -11.13
C PHE A 8 17.36 -2.61 -11.63
N SER A 9 17.78 -3.49 -10.70
CA SER A 9 18.11 -4.87 -11.02
C SER A 9 17.09 -5.81 -10.38
N PRO A 10 16.56 -6.81 -11.14
CA PRO A 10 15.66 -7.81 -10.62
C PRO A 10 16.32 -8.72 -9.56
N ASP A 11 17.65 -8.77 -9.52
CA ASP A 11 18.40 -9.59 -8.56
C ASP A 11 18.46 -8.96 -7.17
N LEU A 12 18.27 -7.65 -7.09
CA LEU A 12 18.27 -6.90 -5.83
C LEU A 12 16.92 -6.97 -5.08
N VAL A 13 15.88 -7.49 -5.72
CA VAL A 13 14.53 -7.49 -5.16
C VAL A 13 13.95 -8.90 -5.05
N LYS A 14 13.09 -9.11 -4.03
CA LYS A 14 12.42 -10.40 -3.79
C LYS A 14 10.97 -10.35 -4.26
N GLY A 15 10.50 -11.47 -4.82
CA GLY A 15 9.13 -11.63 -5.28
C GLY A 15 8.92 -11.26 -6.75
N HIS A 16 8.02 -11.98 -7.42
CA HIS A 16 7.79 -11.83 -8.87
C HIS A 16 7.29 -10.44 -9.25
N TYR A 17 6.41 -9.86 -8.43
CA TYR A 17 5.90 -8.50 -8.66
C TYR A 17 7.01 -7.45 -8.65
N ALA A 18 7.86 -7.45 -7.60
CA ALA A 18 8.95 -6.48 -7.49
C ALA A 18 9.98 -6.67 -8.62
N LYS A 19 10.30 -7.92 -8.98
CA LYS A 19 11.19 -8.23 -10.11
C LYS A 19 10.64 -7.70 -11.44
N SER A 20 9.35 -7.93 -11.72
CA SER A 20 8.73 -7.43 -12.96
C SER A 20 8.74 -5.91 -13.05
N LYS A 21 8.51 -5.22 -11.91
CA LYS A 21 8.58 -3.75 -11.86
C LYS A 21 10.01 -3.24 -12.03
N ALA A 22 11.00 -3.87 -11.40
CA ALA A 22 12.40 -3.51 -11.59
C ALA A 22 12.86 -3.67 -13.04
N ILE A 23 12.50 -4.78 -13.70
CA ILE A 23 12.78 -5.01 -15.13
C ILE A 23 12.15 -3.91 -15.99
N ALA A 24 10.85 -3.63 -15.79
CA ALA A 24 10.15 -2.62 -16.58
C ALA A 24 10.74 -1.22 -16.38
N THR A 25 11.07 -0.85 -15.14
CA THR A 25 11.69 0.44 -14.85
C THR A 25 13.09 0.56 -15.47
N GLY A 26 13.95 -0.47 -15.29
CA GLY A 26 15.27 -0.48 -15.90
C GLY A 26 15.21 -0.39 -17.42
N TRP A 27 14.32 -1.17 -18.03
CA TRP A 27 14.12 -1.15 -19.50
C TRP A 27 13.71 0.23 -20.01
N LEU A 28 12.80 0.93 -19.33
CA LEU A 28 12.37 2.29 -19.71
C LEU A 28 13.51 3.32 -19.56
N LEU A 29 14.32 3.20 -18.51
CA LEU A 29 15.41 4.12 -18.24
C LEU A 29 16.58 3.98 -19.25
N GLU A 30 16.84 2.76 -19.73
CA GLU A 30 17.97 2.45 -20.61
C GLU A 30 17.68 2.73 -22.09
N ARG A 31 16.41 2.69 -22.52
CA ARG A 31 16.07 2.82 -23.94
C ARG A 31 15.78 4.25 -24.34
N PRO A 32 16.49 4.78 -25.37
CA PRO A 32 16.10 6.04 -25.97
C PRO A 32 14.77 5.84 -26.74
N LEU A 33 13.79 6.64 -26.42
CA LEU A 33 12.55 6.76 -27.18
C LEU A 33 12.55 8.16 -27.78
N GLU A 34 12.77 8.24 -29.11
CA GLU A 34 12.83 9.53 -29.78
C GLU A 34 11.52 10.31 -29.65
N GLY A 35 11.64 11.60 -29.30
CA GLY A 35 10.48 12.48 -29.11
C GLY A 35 9.60 12.21 -27.91
N THR A 36 10.03 11.33 -26.97
CA THR A 36 9.24 10.98 -25.79
C THR A 36 10.07 11.15 -24.51
N GLU A 37 9.60 11.97 -23.58
CA GLU A 37 10.15 12.08 -22.24
C GLU A 37 9.57 10.97 -21.33
N ILE A 38 10.43 10.36 -20.53
CA ILE A 38 10.04 9.30 -19.59
C ILE A 38 10.29 9.76 -18.19
N ILE A 39 9.22 9.99 -17.45
CA ILE A 39 9.27 10.27 -16.02
C ILE A 39 8.64 9.10 -15.28
N ILE A 40 9.31 8.58 -14.25
CA ILE A 40 8.85 7.42 -13.50
C ILE A 40 8.50 7.84 -12.09
N VAL A 41 7.29 7.54 -11.65
CA VAL A 41 6.84 7.76 -10.29
C VAL A 41 6.63 6.44 -9.55
N HIS A 42 7.15 6.35 -8.33
CA HIS A 42 7.02 5.18 -7.47
C HIS A 42 6.24 5.58 -6.22
N PRO A 43 4.93 5.38 -6.16
CA PRO A 43 4.18 5.59 -4.93
C PRO A 43 4.54 4.51 -3.89
N SER A 44 4.54 4.89 -2.61
CA SER A 44 4.56 3.95 -1.50
C SER A 44 3.21 3.19 -1.38
N GLY A 45 2.86 2.65 -0.25
CA GLY A 45 1.55 2.04 -0.05
C GLY A 45 0.44 3.08 -0.24
N VAL A 46 -0.40 2.90 -1.24
CA VAL A 46 -1.48 3.85 -1.54
C VAL A 46 -2.70 3.55 -0.70
N ILE A 47 -3.23 4.58 0.00
CA ILE A 47 -4.52 4.54 0.67
C ILE A 47 -5.35 5.76 0.26
N GLY A 48 -6.61 5.79 0.63
CA GLY A 48 -7.49 6.91 0.33
C GLY A 48 -8.89 6.46 -0.09
N PRO A 49 -9.80 7.40 -0.32
CA PRO A 49 -11.13 7.12 -0.86
C PRO A 49 -11.04 6.67 -2.33
N TYR A 50 -12.18 6.26 -2.89
CA TYR A 50 -12.37 5.88 -4.30
C TYR A 50 -11.82 4.49 -4.69
N ASP A 51 -11.52 3.63 -3.72
CA ASP A 51 -11.19 2.22 -3.99
C ASP A 51 -12.46 1.40 -4.28
N TYR A 52 -12.95 1.49 -5.50
CA TYR A 52 -14.14 0.74 -5.96
C TYR A 52 -13.87 -0.75 -6.22
N GLN A 53 -12.59 -1.15 -6.25
CA GLN A 53 -12.17 -2.52 -6.54
C GLN A 53 -12.05 -3.40 -5.29
N LEU A 54 -12.22 -2.81 -4.10
CA LEU A 54 -12.03 -3.49 -2.82
C LEU A 54 -10.62 -4.08 -2.70
N SER A 55 -9.63 -3.22 -2.63
CA SER A 55 -8.25 -3.64 -2.37
C SER A 55 -8.10 -4.31 -0.99
N ASN A 56 -6.93 -4.88 -0.74
CA ASN A 56 -6.62 -5.48 0.57
C ASN A 56 -6.76 -4.48 1.72
N MET A 57 -6.50 -3.18 1.49
CA MET A 57 -6.67 -2.16 2.52
C MET A 57 -8.15 -1.87 2.80
N SER A 58 -8.96 -1.70 1.78
CA SER A 58 -10.42 -1.55 1.96
C SER A 58 -11.04 -2.78 2.59
N GLN A 59 -10.56 -3.99 2.26
CA GLN A 59 -10.98 -5.22 2.92
C GLN A 59 -10.61 -5.22 4.41
N LEU A 60 -9.39 -4.78 4.78
CA LEU A 60 -8.96 -4.63 6.16
C LEU A 60 -9.90 -3.69 6.94
N PHE A 61 -10.24 -2.54 6.34
CA PHE A 61 -11.19 -1.59 6.95
C PHE A 61 -12.56 -2.22 7.19
N LEU A 62 -13.09 -2.94 6.21
CA LEU A 62 -14.37 -3.63 6.35
C LEU A 62 -14.31 -4.74 7.41
N ASP A 63 -13.23 -5.51 7.47
CA ASP A 63 -13.05 -6.56 8.47
C ASP A 63 -12.97 -6.00 9.89
N MET A 64 -12.35 -4.81 10.06
CA MET A 64 -12.39 -4.06 11.31
C MET A 64 -13.82 -3.64 11.68
N LEU A 65 -14.52 -2.98 10.76
CA LEU A 65 -15.89 -2.49 10.97
C LEU A 65 -16.86 -3.62 11.30
N MET A 66 -16.66 -4.80 10.72
CA MET A 66 -17.48 -5.99 10.97
C MET A 66 -17.04 -6.83 12.19
N GLY A 67 -15.98 -6.41 12.90
CA GLY A 67 -15.43 -7.14 14.04
C GLY A 67 -14.81 -8.49 13.68
N ARG A 68 -14.41 -8.68 12.42
CA ARG A 68 -13.78 -9.92 11.94
C ARG A 68 -12.29 -9.98 12.26
N LEU A 69 -11.61 -8.81 12.30
CA LEU A 69 -10.20 -8.74 12.63
C LEU A 69 -9.99 -8.91 14.14
N ARG A 70 -9.42 -10.04 14.54
CA ARG A 70 -9.24 -10.43 15.95
C ARG A 70 -7.83 -10.24 16.47
N ALA A 71 -6.85 -10.15 15.55
CA ALA A 71 -5.44 -10.07 15.90
C ALA A 71 -4.64 -9.36 14.81
N TYR A 72 -3.47 -8.86 15.15
CA TYR A 72 -2.55 -8.21 14.22
C TYR A 72 -1.12 -8.70 14.41
N ILE A 73 -0.25 -8.38 13.46
CA ILE A 73 1.18 -8.65 13.47
C ILE A 73 1.90 -7.30 13.56
N ASP A 74 2.96 -7.23 14.36
CA ASP A 74 3.81 -6.04 14.41
C ASP A 74 4.48 -5.79 13.07
N GLY A 75 4.56 -4.53 12.74
CA GLY A 75 5.18 -4.03 11.53
C GLY A 75 4.61 -2.68 11.17
N GLY A 76 5.00 -2.17 10.04
CA GLY A 76 4.52 -0.89 9.54
C GLY A 76 4.68 -0.77 8.05
N TYR A 77 4.02 0.21 7.50
CA TYR A 77 4.13 0.61 6.11
C TYR A 77 4.30 2.11 6.01
N ASN A 78 4.89 2.54 4.91
CA ASN A 78 4.77 3.91 4.47
C ASN A 78 3.54 4.01 3.57
N PHE A 79 2.64 4.92 3.91
CA PHE A 79 1.42 5.16 3.15
C PHE A 79 1.36 6.60 2.63
N VAL A 80 0.82 6.73 1.43
CA VAL A 80 0.53 8.01 0.77
C VAL A 80 -0.93 8.02 0.32
N ASP A 81 -1.55 9.19 0.38
CA ASP A 81 -2.93 9.35 -0.09
C ASP A 81 -3.01 9.27 -1.62
N VAL A 82 -4.01 8.57 -2.14
CA VAL A 82 -4.25 8.41 -3.59
C VAL A 82 -4.41 9.76 -4.29
N ARG A 83 -4.98 10.76 -3.60
CA ARG A 83 -5.17 12.11 -4.15
C ARG A 83 -3.85 12.85 -4.29
N ASP A 84 -2.92 12.65 -3.34
CA ASP A 84 -1.58 13.23 -3.41
C ASP A 84 -0.76 12.54 -4.49
N VAL A 85 -0.91 11.22 -4.64
CA VAL A 85 -0.30 10.49 -5.76
C VAL A 85 -0.80 11.04 -7.09
N ALA A 86 -2.11 11.26 -7.24
CA ALA A 86 -2.68 11.83 -8.47
C ALA A 86 -2.11 13.22 -8.78
N ILE A 87 -2.03 14.10 -7.79
CA ILE A 87 -1.39 15.43 -7.92
C ILE A 87 0.09 15.27 -8.28
N GLY A 88 0.80 14.35 -7.62
CA GLY A 88 2.21 14.08 -7.88
C GLY A 88 2.46 13.58 -9.31
N ILE A 89 1.58 12.73 -9.86
CA ILE A 89 1.66 12.28 -11.25
C ILE A 89 1.49 13.44 -12.23
N VAL A 90 0.49 14.30 -12.00
CA VAL A 90 0.28 15.49 -12.84
C VAL A 90 1.47 16.46 -12.74
N SER A 91 2.00 16.66 -11.54
CA SER A 91 3.20 17.49 -11.32
C SER A 91 4.42 16.89 -12.03
N ALA A 92 4.58 15.57 -11.99
CA ALA A 92 5.66 14.88 -12.69
C ALA A 92 5.55 15.04 -14.22
N ALA A 93 4.35 14.95 -14.77
CA ALA A 93 4.13 15.20 -16.21
C ALA A 93 4.47 16.63 -16.65
N ASN A 94 4.27 17.63 -15.76
CA ASN A 94 4.49 19.04 -16.09
C ASN A 94 5.91 19.56 -15.76
N ARG A 95 6.57 18.97 -14.77
CA ARG A 95 7.82 19.49 -14.20
C ARG A 95 8.91 18.43 -14.08
N GLY A 96 8.57 17.18 -14.32
CA GLY A 96 9.51 16.08 -14.19
C GLY A 96 10.65 16.20 -15.20
N ILE A 97 11.80 15.69 -14.82
CA ILE A 97 12.99 15.65 -15.67
C ILE A 97 13.05 14.30 -16.36
N ASP A 98 13.31 14.28 -17.67
CA ASP A 98 13.42 13.06 -18.45
C ASP A 98 14.36 12.04 -17.77
N ARG A 99 13.95 10.78 -17.77
CA ARG A 99 14.64 9.64 -17.18
C ARG A 99 14.92 9.75 -15.69
N ARG A 100 14.11 10.53 -14.98
CA ARG A 100 14.12 10.59 -13.51
C ARG A 100 13.03 9.75 -12.88
N CYS A 101 13.40 9.19 -11.72
CA CYS A 101 12.49 8.51 -10.82
C CYS A 101 12.16 9.41 -9.65
N TYR A 102 10.90 9.42 -9.24
CA TYR A 102 10.39 10.17 -8.09
C TYR A 102 9.65 9.24 -7.14
N LEU A 103 10.04 9.26 -5.86
CA LEU A 103 9.31 8.56 -4.80
C LEU A 103 8.15 9.44 -4.32
N LEU A 104 6.93 9.00 -4.54
CA LEU A 104 5.74 9.63 -4.00
C LEU A 104 5.35 8.90 -2.70
N SER A 105 6.15 9.11 -1.66
CA SER A 105 5.95 8.50 -0.35
C SER A 105 5.31 9.48 0.62
N GLY A 106 4.54 8.96 1.56
CA GLY A 106 3.95 9.72 2.65
C GLY A 106 4.57 9.34 3.99
N ASP A 107 3.71 9.11 4.99
CA ASP A 107 4.13 8.84 6.36
C ASP A 107 4.26 7.34 6.64
N GLN A 108 5.19 7.00 7.51
CA GLN A 108 5.30 5.66 8.06
C GLN A 108 4.33 5.53 9.24
N ILE A 109 3.50 4.49 9.21
CA ILE A 109 2.58 4.17 10.30
C ILE A 109 2.69 2.68 10.64
N SER A 110 2.65 2.35 11.92
CA SER A 110 2.59 0.97 12.38
C SER A 110 1.19 0.36 12.15
N VAL A 111 1.14 -0.97 12.02
CA VAL A 111 -0.15 -1.69 11.96
C VAL A 111 -1.00 -1.37 13.17
N LYS A 112 -0.39 -1.28 14.36
CA LYS A 112 -1.10 -0.96 15.60
C LYS A 112 -1.74 0.43 15.54
N GLU A 113 -0.99 1.46 15.15
CA GLU A 113 -1.50 2.83 15.02
C GLU A 113 -2.61 2.94 13.97
N LEU A 114 -2.47 2.23 12.84
CA LEU A 114 -3.51 2.14 11.83
C LEU A 114 -4.82 1.59 12.44
N LEU A 115 -4.75 0.45 13.13
CA LEU A 115 -5.92 -0.19 13.73
C LEU A 115 -6.51 0.64 14.89
N ASP A 116 -5.69 1.30 15.68
CA ASP A 116 -6.14 2.20 16.73
C ASP A 116 -6.86 3.44 16.15
N THR A 117 -6.33 4.01 15.07
CA THR A 117 -6.97 5.12 14.36
C THR A 117 -8.36 4.74 13.88
N ILE A 118 -8.51 3.54 13.29
CA ILE A 118 -9.82 3.01 12.88
C ILE A 118 -10.75 2.85 14.09
N SER A 119 -10.23 2.27 15.17
CA SER A 119 -11.02 2.00 16.39
C SER A 119 -11.55 3.28 17.02
N ILE A 120 -10.71 4.31 17.08
CA ILE A 120 -11.06 5.63 17.64
C ILE A 120 -12.08 6.33 16.73
N HIS A 121 -11.84 6.34 15.42
CA HIS A 121 -12.73 7.01 14.46
C HIS A 121 -14.14 6.42 14.44
N GLU A 122 -14.24 5.10 14.52
CA GLU A 122 -15.51 4.37 14.44
C GLU A 122 -16.15 4.08 15.79
N GLY A 123 -15.49 4.38 16.92
CA GLY A 123 -15.99 4.07 18.26
C GLY A 123 -16.08 2.57 18.53
N ILE A 124 -15.26 1.74 17.88
CA ILE A 124 -15.24 0.27 18.03
C ILE A 124 -14.11 -0.18 18.93
N LYS A 125 -14.25 -1.43 19.45
CA LYS A 125 -13.22 -2.00 20.33
C LYS A 125 -11.89 -2.18 19.61
N PRO A 126 -10.76 -1.75 20.19
CA PRO A 126 -9.45 -1.93 19.58
C PRO A 126 -9.04 -3.40 19.51
N VAL A 127 -8.28 -3.76 18.49
CA VAL A 127 -7.68 -5.10 18.37
C VAL A 127 -6.45 -5.16 19.26
N LYS A 128 -6.51 -6.01 20.32
CA LYS A 128 -5.46 -6.11 21.34
C LYS A 128 -4.54 -7.32 21.14
N THR A 129 -5.00 -8.36 20.47
CA THR A 129 -4.24 -9.60 20.31
C THR A 129 -3.12 -9.42 19.31
N ARG A 130 -1.88 -9.48 19.78
CA ARG A 130 -0.69 -9.44 18.96
C ARG A 130 -0.20 -10.87 18.67
N LEU A 131 0.03 -11.18 17.40
CA LEU A 131 0.59 -12.46 16.99
C LEU A 131 2.10 -12.35 16.79
N ALA A 132 2.84 -13.34 17.30
CA ALA A 132 4.28 -13.39 17.10
C ALA A 132 4.62 -13.56 15.61
N TYR A 133 5.55 -12.76 15.11
CA TYR A 133 5.98 -12.78 13.71
C TYR A 133 6.45 -14.18 13.26
N GLY A 134 7.26 -14.86 14.08
CA GLY A 134 7.77 -16.20 13.78
C GLY A 134 6.65 -17.22 13.59
N PHE A 135 5.64 -17.17 14.45
CA PHE A 135 4.44 -18.01 14.33
C PHE A 135 3.69 -17.74 13.02
N MET A 136 3.43 -16.47 12.72
CA MET A 136 2.70 -16.10 11.51
C MET A 136 3.48 -16.41 10.23
N ARG A 137 4.80 -16.24 10.25
CA ARG A 137 5.67 -16.61 9.12
C ARG A 137 5.60 -18.12 8.85
N SER A 138 5.62 -18.96 9.87
CA SER A 138 5.49 -20.40 9.70
C SER A 138 4.07 -20.78 9.24
N MET A 139 3.05 -20.19 9.83
CA MET A 139 1.65 -20.42 9.45
C MET A 139 1.32 -19.97 8.03
N SER A 140 2.00 -18.95 7.49
CA SER A 140 1.73 -18.45 6.14
C SER A 140 1.96 -19.50 5.06
N TYR A 141 2.91 -20.42 5.23
CA TYR A 141 3.13 -21.53 4.28
C TYR A 141 1.94 -22.50 4.25
N PHE A 142 1.39 -22.82 5.42
CA PHE A 142 0.21 -23.69 5.51
C PHE A 142 -1.03 -22.97 4.98
N ALA A 143 -1.17 -21.69 5.29
CA ALA A 143 -2.28 -20.88 4.80
C ALA A 143 -2.25 -20.77 3.26
N GLU A 144 -1.10 -20.49 2.65
CA GLU A 144 -0.98 -20.44 1.19
C GLU A 144 -1.32 -21.78 0.52
N ALA A 145 -0.88 -22.90 1.11
CA ALA A 145 -1.24 -24.23 0.62
C ALA A 145 -2.75 -24.47 0.69
N TYR A 146 -3.38 -24.11 1.81
CA TYR A 146 -4.83 -24.21 1.99
C TYR A 146 -5.60 -23.33 0.99
N TYR A 147 -5.25 -22.05 0.86
CA TYR A 147 -5.91 -21.12 -0.08
C TYR A 147 -5.73 -21.54 -1.53
N ARG A 148 -4.57 -22.12 -1.89
CA ARG A 148 -4.34 -22.69 -3.22
C ARG A 148 -5.29 -23.88 -3.49
N LEU A 149 -5.46 -24.76 -2.50
CA LEU A 149 -6.36 -25.90 -2.60
C LEU A 149 -7.83 -25.45 -2.65
N ALA A 150 -8.19 -24.45 -1.84
CA ALA A 150 -9.53 -23.88 -1.78
C ALA A 150 -9.86 -22.92 -2.96
N ARG A 151 -8.91 -22.68 -3.86
CA ARG A 151 -9.02 -21.70 -4.98
C ARG A 151 -9.48 -20.29 -4.53
N GLN A 152 -9.06 -19.90 -3.35
CA GLN A 152 -9.37 -18.58 -2.77
C GLN A 152 -8.12 -17.69 -2.77
N LYS A 153 -8.31 -16.35 -2.79
CA LYS A 153 -7.21 -15.41 -2.65
C LYS A 153 -6.81 -15.33 -1.17
N PRO A 154 -5.52 -15.53 -0.82
CA PRO A 154 -5.07 -15.42 0.56
C PRO A 154 -5.19 -13.97 1.04
N LEU A 155 -5.74 -13.77 2.25
CA LEU A 155 -5.75 -12.47 2.93
C LEU A 155 -4.34 -12.00 3.28
N PHE A 156 -3.48 -12.95 3.68
CA PHE A 156 -2.07 -12.71 4.00
C PHE A 156 -1.21 -13.71 3.25
N THR A 157 -0.32 -13.20 2.42
CA THR A 157 0.71 -14.00 1.76
C THR A 157 1.98 -14.00 2.61
N HIS A 158 2.84 -15.01 2.43
CA HIS A 158 4.18 -14.99 3.02
C HIS A 158 4.92 -13.68 2.71
N TYR A 159 4.80 -13.20 1.47
CA TYR A 159 5.39 -11.95 1.02
C TYR A 159 4.87 -10.74 1.80
N SER A 160 3.56 -10.62 2.04
CA SER A 160 2.99 -9.49 2.80
C SER A 160 3.49 -9.46 4.25
N ILE A 161 3.68 -10.61 4.88
CA ILE A 161 4.24 -10.71 6.24
C ILE A 161 5.70 -10.26 6.27
N VAL A 162 6.50 -10.63 5.26
CA VAL A 162 7.90 -10.21 5.14
C VAL A 162 7.99 -8.70 4.92
N VAL A 163 7.14 -8.14 4.08
CA VAL A 163 7.12 -6.70 3.77
C VAL A 163 6.75 -5.86 4.99
N LEU A 164 5.88 -6.34 5.89
CA LEU A 164 5.54 -5.64 7.15
C LEU A 164 6.76 -5.31 8.03
N ARG A 165 7.84 -6.06 7.91
CA ARG A 165 9.10 -5.81 8.64
C ARG A 165 10.23 -5.30 7.76
N SER A 166 9.96 -5.01 6.49
CA SER A 166 10.94 -4.38 5.63
C SER A 166 11.12 -2.91 6.00
N ASN A 167 12.22 -2.33 5.51
CA ASN A 167 12.46 -0.90 5.68
C ASN A 167 11.37 -0.11 4.93
N ALA A 168 10.53 0.60 5.67
CA ALA A 168 9.48 1.47 5.13
C ALA A 168 9.84 2.97 5.24
N ASN A 169 11.10 3.28 5.53
CA ASN A 169 11.58 4.65 5.65
C ASN A 169 12.04 5.16 4.29
N PHE A 170 11.16 5.86 3.59
CA PHE A 170 11.38 6.42 2.26
C PHE A 170 11.60 7.92 2.33
N SER A 171 12.48 8.44 1.44
CA SER A 171 12.68 9.86 1.23
C SER A 171 11.90 10.32 -0.01
N ASN A 172 11.07 11.34 0.14
CA ASN A 172 10.39 12.01 -0.97
C ASN A 172 10.96 13.40 -1.25
N GLU A 173 12.18 13.67 -0.80
CA GLU A 173 12.81 14.99 -0.89
C GLU A 173 13.00 15.46 -2.32
N ARG A 174 13.32 14.55 -3.25
CA ARG A 174 13.41 14.88 -4.67
C ARG A 174 12.04 15.30 -5.23
N ALA A 175 10.99 14.54 -4.92
CA ALA A 175 9.64 14.87 -5.35
C ALA A 175 9.18 16.22 -4.77
N LYS A 176 9.47 16.51 -3.51
CA LYS A 176 9.19 17.81 -2.90
C LYS A 176 9.92 18.94 -3.62
N LYS A 177 11.22 18.80 -3.83
CA LYS A 177 12.06 19.86 -4.40
C LYS A 177 11.75 20.13 -5.88
N GLU A 178 11.57 19.09 -6.68
CA GLU A 178 11.48 19.22 -8.14
C GLU A 178 10.03 19.28 -8.63
N LEU A 179 9.10 18.57 -7.97
CA LEU A 179 7.70 18.53 -8.38
C LEU A 179 6.78 19.42 -7.51
N GLY A 180 7.26 19.91 -6.36
CA GLY A 180 6.41 20.56 -5.37
C GLY A 180 5.45 19.57 -4.71
N PHE A 181 5.87 18.31 -4.56
CA PHE A 181 5.04 17.25 -3.99
C PHE A 181 4.80 17.49 -2.49
N GLU A 182 3.55 17.48 -2.10
CA GLU A 182 3.13 17.59 -0.70
C GLU A 182 2.22 16.43 -0.34
N THR A 183 2.24 16.03 0.93
CA THR A 183 1.41 14.97 1.46
C THR A 183 0.45 15.51 2.51
N ARG A 184 -0.80 15.05 2.47
CA ARG A 184 -1.76 15.32 3.53
C ARG A 184 -1.49 14.45 4.76
N ASN A 185 -2.11 14.82 5.87
CA ASN A 185 -2.02 14.06 7.10
C ASN A 185 -2.56 12.63 6.91
N ILE A 186 -1.74 11.63 7.23
CA ILE A 186 -2.07 10.21 7.03
C ILE A 186 -3.28 9.77 7.84
N LEU A 187 -3.49 10.33 9.03
CA LEU A 187 -4.65 9.99 9.86
C LEU A 187 -5.96 10.44 9.21
N GLN A 188 -5.93 11.57 8.49
CA GLN A 188 -7.08 12.03 7.71
C GLN A 188 -7.33 11.09 6.52
N SER A 189 -6.28 10.68 5.81
CA SER A 189 -6.39 9.72 4.69
C SER A 189 -7.00 8.39 5.14
N ILE A 190 -6.63 7.91 6.33
CA ILE A 190 -7.21 6.70 6.91
C ILE A 190 -8.71 6.88 7.17
N ARG A 191 -9.12 7.98 7.79
CA ARG A 191 -10.53 8.30 8.07
C ARG A 191 -11.35 8.37 6.79
N ASP A 192 -10.88 9.12 5.79
CA ASP A 192 -11.54 9.26 4.50
C ASP A 192 -11.68 7.91 3.79
N SER A 193 -10.67 7.03 3.92
CA SER A 193 -10.71 5.67 3.35
C SER A 193 -11.78 4.81 4.02
N ILE A 194 -11.89 4.89 5.33
CA ILE A 194 -12.90 4.14 6.12
C ILE A 194 -14.29 4.62 5.78
N ASP A 195 -14.50 5.94 5.76
CA ASP A 195 -15.80 6.54 5.44
C ASP A 195 -16.26 6.14 4.03
N PHE A 196 -15.33 6.17 3.07
CA PHE A 196 -15.60 5.71 1.71
C PHE A 196 -15.93 4.21 1.66
N ALA A 197 -15.11 3.36 2.29
CA ALA A 197 -15.32 1.92 2.30
C ALA A 197 -16.67 1.55 2.95
N ARG A 198 -17.03 2.19 4.06
CA ARG A 198 -18.32 2.03 4.71
C ARG A 198 -19.46 2.43 3.80
N ALA A 199 -19.41 3.63 3.21
CA ALA A 199 -20.46 4.13 2.34
C ALA A 199 -20.65 3.26 1.09
N GLU A 200 -19.56 2.90 0.41
CA GLU A 200 -19.61 2.15 -0.84
C GLU A 200 -20.00 0.69 -0.62
N PHE A 201 -19.37 0.01 0.34
CA PHE A 201 -19.50 -1.44 0.47
C PHE A 201 -20.54 -1.90 1.50
N LEU A 202 -20.71 -1.18 2.62
CA LEU A 202 -21.67 -1.58 3.65
C LEU A 202 -23.05 -0.96 3.41
N VAL A 203 -23.11 0.29 3.01
CA VAL A 203 -24.37 0.99 2.80
C VAL A 203 -24.91 0.76 1.39
N LYS A 204 -24.14 1.15 0.38
CA LYS A 204 -24.62 1.15 -1.03
C LYS A 204 -24.77 -0.25 -1.63
N ARG A 205 -23.79 -1.14 -1.42
CA ARG A 205 -23.81 -2.52 -1.97
C ARG A 205 -24.50 -3.53 -1.06
N GLY A 206 -24.71 -3.15 0.21
CA GLY A 206 -25.47 -3.90 1.20
C GLY A 206 -24.85 -5.25 1.62
N LYS A 207 -25.50 -5.93 2.58
CA LYS A 207 -25.03 -7.21 3.16
C LYS A 207 -24.86 -8.35 2.14
N LYS A 208 -25.45 -8.26 0.96
CA LYS A 208 -25.34 -9.28 -0.11
C LYS A 208 -23.92 -9.36 -0.70
N TYR A 209 -23.19 -8.24 -0.74
CA TYR A 209 -21.81 -8.19 -1.22
C TYR A 209 -20.84 -8.81 -0.22
N ILE A 210 -21.10 -8.61 1.06
CA ILE A 210 -20.28 -9.07 2.19
C ILE A 210 -20.28 -10.62 2.31
N ARG A 211 -21.33 -11.30 1.83
CA ARG A 211 -21.43 -12.78 1.86
C ARG A 211 -20.64 -13.47 0.73
N LYS A 212 -20.11 -12.72 -0.23
CA LYS A 212 -19.35 -13.26 -1.37
C LYS A 212 -17.82 -13.07 -1.21
N ILE A 213 -17.38 -12.39 -0.14
CA ILE A 213 -16.01 -12.18 0.28
C ILE A 213 -15.72 -13.09 1.48
#